data_2aa4c64a0003028d22392376b59da8c7
#
_entry.id   2aa4c64a0003028d22392376b59da8c7
#
_cell.length_a   1.000
_cell.length_b   1.000
_cell.length_c   1.000
_cell.angle_alpha   90.00
_cell.angle_beta   90.00
_cell.angle_gamma   90.00
#
_symmetry.space_group_name_H-M   'P 1'
#
loop_
_entity.id
_entity.type
_entity.pdbx_description
1 polymer ?
#
loop_
_entity_poly.entity_id
_entity_poly.type
_entity_poly.pdbx_seq_one_letter_code
_entity_poly.pdbx_strand_id
1 'polypeptide(L)'
;MIVEHNVPLQAYNSFGIVAKARELLRVRSQEDLAAVLADPARAAAPKFVLGGGSNIVLTGDVKPIVLKVEIMGRRVVDDDLRATVVEAGAGENWHDFVTWTLDQGLPGLENLALIPGSVGASPVQNVGAYGVEVQDRFESLDAMDLHTGRVYTLDAAQCAFGYRDSVFKHAAPQGEEGSATGFGLAGRALILRVRFRLPKPWRPELSYLDLQRRMAETGVTQPTPRQVYDWVCAIRAAKLPDPRVIGNAGSFFKNPTVTPEQCQDIIAREPNIVHYPMPDGTVKLAAGWLIDACGWKGKSVGQAGVYEKQALVLVNRGGATGGEVVTLARAIQTSVYERFGIRLEPEPVVV
;
A
#
# COMPACT_ATOMS: atom_id res chain seq x y z
N MET A 1 3.61 18.92 20.19
CA MET A 1 4.11 17.54 19.95
C MET A 1 3.83 16.67 21.20
N ILE A 2 3.28 15.46 21.00
CA ILE A 2 3.04 14.49 22.08
C ILE A 2 4.10 13.39 21.96
N VAL A 3 4.79 13.10 23.06
CA VAL A 3 5.82 12.05 23.18
C VAL A 3 5.30 10.99 24.13
N GLU A 4 5.28 9.74 23.68
CA GLU A 4 4.83 8.60 24.47
C GLU A 4 5.94 7.54 24.52
N HIS A 5 6.09 6.83 25.65
CA HIS A 5 7.11 5.80 25.83
C HIS A 5 6.47 4.43 26.09
N ASN A 6 7.14 3.37 25.63
CA ASN A 6 6.71 1.98 25.76
C ASN A 6 5.28 1.74 25.25
N VAL A 7 4.93 2.35 24.11
CA VAL A 7 3.58 2.34 23.53
C VAL A 7 3.27 0.99 22.92
N PRO A 8 2.18 0.31 23.29
CA PRO A 8 1.72 -0.89 22.60
C PRO A 8 1.33 -0.57 21.15
N LEU A 9 1.90 -1.32 20.19
CA LEU A 9 1.67 -1.13 18.75
C LEU A 9 0.60 -2.06 18.16
N GLN A 10 -0.03 -2.91 18.96
CA GLN A 10 -1.05 -3.85 18.47
C GLN A 10 -2.20 -3.15 17.76
N ALA A 11 -2.68 -2.03 18.29
CA ALA A 11 -3.73 -1.22 17.64
C ALA A 11 -3.23 -0.35 16.46
N TYR A 12 -1.93 -0.29 16.25
CA TYR A 12 -1.29 0.52 15.20
C TYR A 12 -0.78 -0.31 14.03
N ASN A 13 -1.07 -1.60 13.99
CA ASN A 13 -0.79 -2.45 12.84
C ASN A 13 -2.00 -3.33 12.52
N SER A 14 -2.32 -3.46 11.26
CA SER A 14 -3.52 -4.18 10.80
C SER A 14 -3.43 -5.70 10.97
N PHE A 15 -2.23 -6.26 11.19
CA PHE A 15 -2.07 -7.65 11.59
C PHE A 15 -2.46 -7.92 13.05
N GLY A 16 -2.57 -6.87 13.89
CA GLY A 16 -2.82 -7.02 15.32
C GLY A 16 -1.69 -7.70 16.08
N ILE A 17 -0.46 -7.64 15.55
CA ILE A 17 0.73 -8.22 16.18
C ILE A 17 1.09 -7.42 17.42
N VAL A 18 1.35 -8.13 18.53
CA VAL A 18 1.80 -7.54 19.79
C VAL A 18 3.27 -7.15 19.69
N ALA A 19 3.54 -5.87 19.81
CA ALA A 19 4.87 -5.27 19.87
C ALA A 19 4.75 -3.91 20.57
N LYS A 20 5.87 -3.30 20.95
CA LYS A 20 5.92 -1.97 21.58
C LYS A 20 6.86 -1.05 20.81
N ALA A 21 6.53 0.23 20.77
CA ALA A 21 7.47 1.27 20.42
C ALA A 21 8.17 1.77 21.69
N ARG A 22 9.49 1.83 21.68
CA ARG A 22 10.25 2.45 22.78
C ARG A 22 9.86 3.91 22.98
N GLU A 23 9.74 4.66 21.88
CA GLU A 23 9.29 6.05 21.83
C GLU A 23 8.40 6.23 20.61
N LEU A 24 7.23 6.87 20.80
CA LEU A 24 6.30 7.21 19.77
C LEU A 24 6.00 8.70 19.82
N LEU A 25 6.17 9.38 18.69
CA LEU A 25 5.90 10.80 18.51
C LEU A 25 4.72 10.98 17.56
N ARG A 26 3.68 11.69 18.00
CA ARG A 26 2.54 12.03 17.14
C ARG A 26 2.87 13.28 16.33
N VAL A 27 2.97 13.12 15.01
CA VAL A 27 3.24 14.19 14.07
C VAL A 27 1.91 14.65 13.47
N ARG A 28 1.40 15.76 13.97
CA ARG A 28 0.12 16.35 13.53
C ARG A 28 0.30 17.54 12.62
N SER A 29 1.50 18.07 12.54
CA SER A 29 1.84 19.19 11.68
C SER A 29 3.31 19.14 11.25
N GLN A 30 3.67 20.00 10.32
CA GLN A 30 5.06 20.21 9.90
C GLN A 30 5.92 20.74 11.07
N GLU A 31 5.33 21.57 11.92
CA GLU A 31 5.99 22.17 13.09
C GLU A 31 6.31 21.11 14.15
N ASP A 32 5.43 20.12 14.34
CA ASP A 32 5.73 18.98 15.21
C ASP A 32 6.97 18.22 14.75
N LEU A 33 7.07 17.96 13.42
CA LEU A 33 8.23 17.28 12.86
C LEU A 33 9.50 18.14 12.95
N ALA A 34 9.39 19.44 12.68
CA ALA A 34 10.50 20.36 12.85
C ALA A 34 11.01 20.39 14.31
N ALA A 35 10.10 20.32 15.30
CA ALA A 35 10.46 20.24 16.70
C ALA A 35 11.18 18.93 17.07
N VAL A 36 10.81 17.80 16.43
CA VAL A 36 11.55 16.53 16.57
C VAL A 36 12.98 16.66 16.09
N LEU A 37 13.17 17.31 14.94
CA LEU A 37 14.48 17.45 14.31
C LEU A 37 15.34 18.55 14.98
N ALA A 38 14.74 19.49 15.71
CA ALA A 38 15.45 20.50 16.50
C ALA A 38 16.10 19.92 17.78
N ASP A 39 15.64 18.76 18.26
CA ASP A 39 16.27 18.03 19.36
C ASP A 39 17.45 17.20 18.81
N PRO A 40 18.73 17.51 19.18
CA PRO A 40 19.90 16.83 18.61
C PRO A 40 19.89 15.31 18.83
N ALA A 41 19.37 14.83 19.97
CA ALA A 41 19.32 13.41 20.27
C ALA A 41 18.30 12.69 19.36
N ARG A 42 17.13 13.31 19.15
CA ARG A 42 16.10 12.77 18.26
C ARG A 42 16.47 12.92 16.79
N ALA A 43 17.12 14.04 16.42
CA ALA A 43 17.61 14.24 15.05
C ALA A 43 18.57 13.11 14.62
N ALA A 44 19.51 12.74 15.50
CA ALA A 44 20.50 11.68 15.26
C ALA A 44 19.92 10.25 15.35
N ALA A 45 18.82 10.04 16.10
CA ALA A 45 18.26 8.72 16.30
C ALA A 45 17.60 8.15 15.02
N PRO A 46 17.68 6.82 14.79
CA PRO A 46 16.92 6.15 13.74
C PRO A 46 15.42 6.40 13.91
N LYS A 47 14.70 6.57 12.80
CA LYS A 47 13.27 6.86 12.76
C LYS A 47 12.52 5.80 11.97
N PHE A 48 11.30 5.50 12.39
CA PHE A 48 10.35 4.66 11.68
C PHE A 48 9.05 5.43 11.45
N VAL A 49 8.73 5.74 10.18
CA VAL A 49 7.51 6.45 9.82
C VAL A 49 6.33 5.49 9.81
N LEU A 50 5.33 5.74 10.63
CA LEU A 50 4.14 4.91 10.78
C LEU A 50 2.89 5.67 10.31
N GLY A 51 2.31 5.24 9.19
CA GLY A 51 1.01 5.68 8.70
C GLY A 51 -0.13 4.87 9.33
N GLY A 52 -0.96 4.24 8.50
CA GLY A 52 -2.05 3.35 8.96
C GLY A 52 -1.61 1.99 9.48
N GLY A 53 -0.34 1.61 9.35
CA GLY A 53 0.17 0.30 9.77
C GLY A 53 -0.42 -0.89 9.02
N SER A 54 -0.95 -0.66 7.82
CA SER A 54 -1.67 -1.67 7.03
C SER A 54 -0.77 -2.50 6.11
N ASN A 55 0.53 -2.16 6.04
CA ASN A 55 1.49 -2.85 5.17
C ASN A 55 2.83 -3.11 5.88
N ILE A 56 2.76 -3.51 7.15
CA ILE A 56 3.93 -3.83 7.99
C ILE A 56 3.73 -5.15 8.72
N VAL A 57 4.84 -5.83 9.00
CA VAL A 57 4.92 -6.99 9.90
C VAL A 57 5.93 -6.69 10.99
N LEU A 58 5.47 -6.53 12.22
CA LEU A 58 6.32 -6.28 13.38
C LEU A 58 6.88 -7.61 13.91
N THR A 59 8.19 -7.83 13.82
CA THR A 59 8.83 -9.06 14.32
C THR A 59 9.32 -8.97 15.76
N GLY A 60 9.22 -7.78 16.36
CA GLY A 60 9.58 -7.52 17.75
C GLY A 60 9.28 -6.07 18.10
N ASP A 61 9.79 -5.63 19.26
CA ASP A 61 9.65 -4.25 19.72
C ASP A 61 10.44 -3.29 18.81
N VAL A 62 9.83 -2.16 18.45
CA VAL A 62 10.40 -1.15 17.55
C VAL A 62 11.37 -0.27 18.32
N LYS A 63 12.67 -0.38 18.03
CA LYS A 63 13.75 0.38 18.67
C LYS A 63 13.89 1.81 18.13
N PRO A 64 13.79 2.06 16.80
CA PRO A 64 13.74 3.41 16.25
C PRO A 64 12.61 4.24 16.85
N ILE A 65 12.76 5.57 16.83
CA ILE A 65 11.68 6.49 17.19
C ILE A 65 10.55 6.33 16.17
N VAL A 66 9.35 5.99 16.62
CA VAL A 66 8.17 5.86 15.77
C VAL A 66 7.56 7.25 15.56
N LEU A 67 7.54 7.70 14.32
CA LEU A 67 6.84 8.92 13.89
C LEU A 67 5.44 8.53 13.41
N LYS A 68 4.44 8.64 14.28
CA LYS A 68 3.03 8.37 13.93
C LYS A 68 2.47 9.58 13.19
N VAL A 69 2.19 9.39 11.90
CA VAL A 69 1.67 10.47 11.04
C VAL A 69 0.18 10.66 11.28
N GLU A 70 -0.19 11.85 11.76
CA GLU A 70 -1.55 12.29 12.07
C GLU A 70 -1.85 13.68 11.46
N ILE A 71 -1.19 14.05 10.37
CA ILE A 71 -1.43 15.30 9.66
C ILE A 71 -2.74 15.19 8.88
N MET A 72 -3.77 15.91 9.32
CA MET A 72 -5.13 15.85 8.79
C MET A 72 -5.43 17.07 7.90
N GLY A 73 -6.55 17.02 7.22
CA GLY A 73 -7.11 18.10 6.41
C GLY A 73 -7.33 17.68 4.97
N ARG A 74 -8.47 18.09 4.39
CA ARG A 74 -8.88 17.80 3.01
C ARG A 74 -9.42 19.08 2.41
N ARG A 75 -9.02 19.40 1.17
CA ARG A 75 -9.49 20.59 0.49
C ARG A 75 -9.35 20.48 -1.02
N VAL A 76 -10.15 21.26 -1.74
CA VAL A 76 -9.91 21.54 -3.15
C VAL A 76 -8.86 22.67 -3.21
N VAL A 77 -7.83 22.48 -4.02
CA VAL A 77 -6.73 23.46 -4.16
C VAL A 77 -6.70 24.10 -5.54
N ASP A 78 -7.27 23.45 -6.54
CA ASP A 78 -7.42 23.98 -7.90
C ASP A 78 -8.63 23.36 -8.58
N ASP A 79 -9.31 24.10 -9.43
CA ASP A 79 -10.49 23.65 -10.17
C ASP A 79 -10.60 24.34 -11.52
N ASP A 80 -10.44 23.56 -12.60
CA ASP A 80 -10.54 24.04 -13.96
C ASP A 80 -11.52 23.20 -14.81
N LEU A 81 -11.60 23.49 -16.11
CA LEU A 81 -12.46 22.76 -17.04
C LEU A 81 -12.00 21.33 -17.32
N ARG A 82 -10.74 20.98 -17.00
CA ARG A 82 -10.14 19.70 -17.31
C ARG A 82 -10.02 18.79 -16.10
N ALA A 83 -9.87 19.37 -14.91
CA ALA A 83 -9.68 18.59 -13.69
C ALA A 83 -9.96 19.43 -12.45
N THR A 84 -10.19 18.77 -11.33
CA THR A 84 -10.13 19.34 -9.98
C THR A 84 -8.92 18.73 -9.27
N VAL A 85 -8.11 19.57 -8.62
CA VAL A 85 -7.01 19.11 -7.77
C VAL A 85 -7.45 19.17 -6.32
N VAL A 86 -7.38 18.03 -5.65
CA VAL A 86 -7.68 17.90 -4.22
C VAL A 86 -6.40 17.60 -3.44
N GLU A 87 -6.27 18.15 -2.25
CA GLU A 87 -5.16 17.94 -1.33
C GLU A 87 -5.66 17.26 -0.07
N ALA A 88 -4.90 16.28 0.43
CA ALA A 88 -5.15 15.67 1.72
C ALA A 88 -3.87 15.55 2.55
N GLY A 89 -3.99 15.73 3.86
CA GLY A 89 -2.93 15.50 4.83
C GLY A 89 -2.54 14.03 4.87
N ALA A 90 -1.27 13.76 5.11
CA ALA A 90 -0.72 12.41 5.05
C ALA A 90 -1.31 11.44 6.09
N GLY A 91 -1.87 11.95 7.18
CA GLY A 91 -2.53 11.18 8.24
C GLY A 91 -3.99 10.80 7.93
N GLU A 92 -4.60 11.39 6.90
CA GLU A 92 -5.98 11.06 6.51
C GLU A 92 -6.15 9.58 6.20
N ASN A 93 -7.26 8.97 6.64
CA ASN A 93 -7.61 7.61 6.24
C ASN A 93 -7.88 7.58 4.73
N TRP A 94 -7.29 6.63 4.03
CA TRP A 94 -7.40 6.54 2.58
C TRP A 94 -8.84 6.33 2.10
N HIS A 95 -9.55 5.37 2.70
CA HIS A 95 -10.93 5.08 2.30
C HIS A 95 -11.88 6.25 2.58
N ASP A 96 -11.73 6.88 3.73
CA ASP A 96 -12.53 8.06 4.10
C ASP A 96 -12.24 9.25 3.17
N PHE A 97 -10.99 9.37 2.69
CA PHE A 97 -10.64 10.38 1.69
C PHE A 97 -11.29 10.08 0.33
N VAL A 98 -11.25 8.84 -0.15
CA VAL A 98 -11.93 8.42 -1.38
C VAL A 98 -13.45 8.68 -1.27
N THR A 99 -14.04 8.35 -0.15
CA THR A 99 -15.48 8.61 0.12
C THR A 99 -15.78 10.10 0.06
N TRP A 100 -14.95 10.91 0.74
CA TRP A 100 -15.09 12.36 0.74
C TRP A 100 -15.02 12.96 -0.67
N THR A 101 -14.10 12.52 -1.53
CA THR A 101 -14.03 13.03 -2.91
C THR A 101 -15.34 12.79 -3.66
N LEU A 102 -15.93 11.59 -3.52
CA LEU A 102 -17.22 11.28 -4.14
C LEU A 102 -18.38 12.11 -3.58
N ASP A 103 -18.39 12.34 -2.27
CA ASP A 103 -19.44 13.15 -1.61
C ASP A 103 -19.36 14.63 -2.01
N GLN A 104 -18.16 15.11 -2.43
CA GLN A 104 -17.98 16.43 -3.03
C GLN A 104 -18.29 16.46 -4.53
N GLY A 105 -18.73 15.34 -5.13
CA GLY A 105 -18.95 15.24 -6.58
C GLY A 105 -17.66 15.21 -7.41
N LEU A 106 -16.56 14.77 -6.82
CA LEU A 106 -15.23 14.73 -7.42
C LEU A 106 -14.75 13.27 -7.62
N PRO A 107 -15.25 12.55 -8.64
CA PRO A 107 -14.89 11.17 -8.90
C PRO A 107 -13.50 11.04 -9.52
N GLY A 108 -12.93 9.82 -9.45
CA GLY A 108 -11.64 9.45 -10.05
C GLY A 108 -10.83 8.50 -9.17
N LEU A 109 -11.21 8.34 -7.89
CA LEU A 109 -10.52 7.44 -6.93
C LEU A 109 -11.38 6.24 -6.51
N GLU A 110 -12.58 6.08 -7.03
CA GLU A 110 -13.57 5.07 -6.63
C GLU A 110 -13.06 3.63 -6.75
N ASN A 111 -12.23 3.33 -7.76
CA ASN A 111 -11.60 2.01 -7.91
C ASN A 111 -10.64 1.65 -6.77
N LEU A 112 -10.13 2.65 -6.05
CA LEU A 112 -9.21 2.52 -4.93
C LEU A 112 -9.93 2.53 -3.57
N ALA A 113 -11.25 2.41 -3.56
CA ALA A 113 -12.06 2.37 -2.35
C ALA A 113 -11.72 1.14 -1.48
N LEU A 114 -11.95 1.25 -0.17
CA LEU A 114 -11.78 0.20 0.84
C LEU A 114 -10.35 -0.36 0.90
N ILE A 115 -9.33 0.35 0.42
CA ILE A 115 -7.93 0.00 0.64
C ILE A 115 -7.53 0.54 2.01
N PRO A 116 -7.01 -0.31 2.92
CA PRO A 116 -6.56 0.13 4.24
C PRO A 116 -5.31 1.00 4.14
N GLY A 117 -5.15 1.94 5.07
CA GLY A 117 -3.96 2.77 5.18
C GLY A 117 -4.26 4.25 5.22
N SER A 118 -3.24 5.07 5.03
CA SER A 118 -3.32 6.53 5.04
C SER A 118 -2.97 7.13 3.68
N VAL A 119 -3.44 8.36 3.46
CA VAL A 119 -3.15 9.11 2.23
C VAL A 119 -1.64 9.25 1.99
N GLY A 120 -0.85 9.58 3.03
CA GLY A 120 0.61 9.71 2.89
C GLY A 120 1.33 8.39 2.61
N ALA A 121 0.73 7.24 2.92
CA ALA A 121 1.30 5.94 2.59
C ALA A 121 0.96 5.49 1.15
N SER A 122 -0.06 6.07 0.52
CA SER A 122 -0.54 5.65 -0.80
C SER A 122 0.50 5.81 -1.92
N PRO A 123 1.36 6.87 -1.98
CA PRO A 123 2.40 6.98 -3.00
C PRO A 123 3.58 6.04 -2.76
N VAL A 124 3.83 5.61 -1.51
CA VAL A 124 5.04 4.84 -1.16
C VAL A 124 5.17 3.58 -2.00
N GLN A 125 4.09 2.86 -2.21
CA GLN A 125 4.05 1.66 -3.06
C GLN A 125 3.09 1.79 -4.24
N ASN A 126 2.80 3.02 -4.68
CA ASN A 126 1.90 3.27 -5.79
C ASN A 126 0.64 2.40 -5.67
N VAL A 127 -0.13 2.61 -4.62
CA VAL A 127 -1.32 1.80 -4.30
C VAL A 127 -2.21 1.68 -5.52
N GLY A 128 -2.64 0.46 -5.84
CA GLY A 128 -3.44 0.20 -7.03
C GLY A 128 -4.42 -0.95 -6.84
N ALA A 129 -5.59 -0.82 -7.43
CA ALA A 129 -6.64 -1.84 -7.48
C ALA A 129 -7.62 -1.56 -8.63
N TYR A 130 -8.24 -2.62 -9.15
CA TYR A 130 -9.32 -2.55 -10.15
C TYR A 130 -9.01 -1.65 -11.35
N GLY A 131 -7.78 -1.75 -11.87
CA GLY A 131 -7.35 -1.05 -13.08
C GLY A 131 -6.83 0.38 -12.88
N VAL A 132 -6.83 0.90 -11.64
CA VAL A 132 -6.33 2.24 -11.30
C VAL A 132 -5.19 2.13 -10.29
N GLU A 133 -4.14 2.93 -10.47
CA GLU A 133 -3.06 3.14 -9.51
C GLU A 133 -3.02 4.60 -9.04
N VAL A 134 -2.40 4.87 -7.90
CA VAL A 134 -2.23 6.24 -7.38
C VAL A 134 -1.61 7.16 -8.41
N GLN A 135 -0.58 6.69 -9.14
CA GLN A 135 0.09 7.47 -10.19
C GLN A 135 -0.85 8.02 -11.27
N ASP A 136 -1.97 7.33 -11.57
CA ASP A 136 -2.93 7.74 -12.60
C ASP A 136 -3.72 9.01 -12.21
N ARG A 137 -3.71 9.34 -10.94
CA ARG A 137 -4.42 10.50 -10.36
C ARG A 137 -3.51 11.41 -9.55
N PHE A 138 -2.23 11.08 -9.45
CA PHE A 138 -1.26 11.83 -8.67
C PHE A 138 -0.90 13.15 -9.34
N GLU A 139 -0.90 14.23 -8.58
CA GLU A 139 -0.42 15.54 -9.03
C GLU A 139 0.94 15.86 -8.46
N SER A 140 1.06 15.86 -7.13
CA SER A 140 2.29 16.14 -6.41
C SER A 140 2.15 15.74 -4.93
N LEU A 141 3.25 15.71 -4.22
CA LEU A 141 3.25 15.61 -2.76
C LEU A 141 4.28 16.58 -2.15
N ASP A 142 4.06 16.95 -0.90
CA ASP A 142 5.07 17.61 -0.09
C ASP A 142 5.62 16.61 0.92
N ALA A 143 6.95 16.57 1.05
CA ALA A 143 7.64 15.75 2.03
C ALA A 143 8.72 16.55 2.75
N MET A 144 9.05 16.13 3.98
CA MET A 144 10.16 16.68 4.74
C MET A 144 11.30 15.67 4.80
N ASP A 145 12.50 16.13 4.51
CA ASP A 145 13.74 15.38 4.72
C ASP A 145 14.00 15.24 6.23
N LEU A 146 14.09 14.03 6.73
CA LEU A 146 14.24 13.72 8.15
C LEU A 146 15.65 14.00 8.71
N HIS A 147 16.63 14.26 7.83
CA HIS A 147 17.98 14.64 8.24
C HIS A 147 18.15 16.15 8.28
N THR A 148 17.61 16.86 7.29
CA THR A 148 17.84 18.31 7.13
C THR A 148 16.68 19.18 7.60
N GLY A 149 15.48 18.60 7.78
CA GLY A 149 14.25 19.33 8.07
C GLY A 149 13.71 20.14 6.88
N ARG A 150 14.34 20.03 5.69
CA ARG A 150 13.91 20.74 4.50
C ARG A 150 12.63 20.12 3.93
N VAL A 151 11.65 20.96 3.63
CA VAL A 151 10.44 20.56 2.90
C VAL A 151 10.66 20.73 1.40
N TYR A 152 10.21 19.78 0.62
CA TYR A 152 10.28 19.80 -0.84
C TYR A 152 9.00 19.19 -1.43
N THR A 153 8.68 19.62 -2.65
CA THR A 153 7.56 19.07 -3.43
C THR A 153 8.10 18.12 -4.49
N LEU A 154 7.47 16.97 -4.65
CA LEU A 154 7.78 16.01 -5.71
C LEU A 154 6.58 15.86 -6.65
N ASP A 155 6.87 15.87 -7.95
CA ASP A 155 5.93 15.47 -9.00
C ASP A 155 5.97 13.97 -9.29
N ALA A 156 5.16 13.50 -10.23
CA ALA A 156 5.07 12.08 -10.58
C ALA A 156 6.40 11.51 -11.14
N ALA A 157 7.13 12.30 -11.92
CA ALA A 157 8.42 11.89 -12.49
C ALA A 157 9.48 11.70 -11.38
N GLN A 158 9.50 12.61 -10.41
CA GLN A 158 10.39 12.55 -9.26
C GLN A 158 10.03 11.42 -8.28
N CYS A 159 8.75 11.05 -8.19
CA CYS A 159 8.31 9.89 -7.40
C CYS A 159 8.70 8.56 -8.02
N ALA A 160 9.07 8.50 -9.29
CA ALA A 160 9.53 7.31 -10.02
C ALA A 160 8.61 6.10 -9.79
N PHE A 161 7.30 6.29 -9.96
CA PHE A 161 6.31 5.25 -9.72
C PHE A 161 6.50 4.04 -10.61
N GLY A 162 6.37 2.87 -10.02
CA GLY A 162 6.31 1.57 -10.69
C GLY A 162 5.25 0.67 -10.07
N TYR A 163 5.16 -0.57 -10.57
CA TYR A 163 4.23 -1.56 -9.99
C TYR A 163 4.61 -1.89 -8.55
N ARG A 164 3.81 -1.45 -7.59
CA ARG A 164 4.08 -1.57 -6.14
C ARG A 164 5.43 -0.96 -5.74
N ASP A 165 5.81 0.13 -6.39
CA ASP A 165 7.11 0.74 -6.22
C ASP A 165 7.08 2.27 -6.35
N SER A 166 8.05 2.93 -5.71
CA SER A 166 8.35 4.35 -5.83
C SER A 166 9.72 4.65 -5.24
N VAL A 167 10.20 5.89 -5.42
CA VAL A 167 11.43 6.40 -4.81
C VAL A 167 11.50 6.21 -3.28
N PHE A 168 10.36 6.14 -2.61
CA PHE A 168 10.28 5.98 -1.15
C PHE A 168 10.62 4.55 -0.66
N LYS A 169 10.74 3.58 -1.55
CA LYS A 169 11.13 2.19 -1.22
C LYS A 169 12.61 1.90 -1.43
N HIS A 170 13.34 2.81 -2.05
CA HIS A 170 14.75 2.65 -2.37
C HIS A 170 15.62 3.53 -1.49
N ALA A 171 16.77 3.01 -1.03
CA ALA A 171 17.78 3.80 -0.35
C ALA A 171 18.57 4.67 -1.35
N ALA A 172 19.07 5.82 -0.90
CA ALA A 172 19.95 6.64 -1.72
C ALA A 172 21.22 5.85 -2.09
N PRO A 173 21.73 5.98 -3.33
CA PRO A 173 23.05 5.47 -3.67
C PRO A 173 24.12 6.04 -2.73
N GLN A 174 25.10 5.22 -2.34
CA GLN A 174 26.21 5.70 -1.50
C GLN A 174 26.94 6.85 -2.21
N GLY A 175 27.06 8.00 -1.56
CA GLY A 175 27.75 9.19 -2.08
C GLY A 175 26.84 10.28 -2.66
N GLU A 176 25.56 10.05 -2.83
CA GLU A 176 24.57 11.04 -3.29
C GLU A 176 23.66 11.55 -2.15
N GLU A 177 24.15 11.51 -0.93
CA GLU A 177 23.46 12.04 0.24
C GLU A 177 23.28 13.55 0.12
N GLY A 178 22.13 13.99 -0.35
CA GLY A 178 21.80 15.42 -0.46
C GLY A 178 21.10 15.85 -1.73
N SER A 179 20.98 14.97 -2.74
CA SER A 179 20.22 15.28 -3.93
C SER A 179 18.71 15.25 -3.64
N ALA A 180 18.05 16.42 -3.75
CA ALA A 180 16.58 16.54 -3.72
C ALA A 180 15.93 15.96 -5.00
N THR A 181 16.69 15.26 -5.83
CA THR A 181 16.28 14.73 -7.12
C THR A 181 15.92 13.26 -7.00
N GLY A 182 14.88 12.97 -6.24
CA GLY A 182 14.01 11.85 -6.56
C GLY A 182 14.53 10.41 -6.41
N PHE A 183 15.77 10.11 -6.10
CA PHE A 183 16.26 8.75 -5.92
C PHE A 183 16.66 8.47 -4.47
N GLY A 184 16.05 7.41 -3.89
CA GLY A 184 16.50 6.87 -2.61
C GLY A 184 16.01 7.63 -1.38
N LEU A 185 14.69 7.77 -1.21
CA LEU A 185 14.06 8.43 -0.05
C LEU A 185 13.60 7.48 1.06
N ALA A 186 13.89 6.18 0.94
CA ALA A 186 13.52 5.20 1.96
C ALA A 186 14.16 5.54 3.32
N GLY A 187 13.33 5.66 4.35
CA GLY A 187 13.77 6.02 5.70
C GLY A 187 14.24 7.47 5.87
N ARG A 188 14.24 8.27 4.80
CA ARG A 188 14.72 9.64 4.79
C ARG A 188 13.61 10.69 4.68
N ALA A 189 12.48 10.36 4.07
CA ALA A 189 11.39 11.28 3.83
C ALA A 189 10.16 10.94 4.66
N LEU A 190 9.48 11.98 5.19
CA LEU A 190 8.12 11.88 5.72
C LEU A 190 7.20 12.72 4.85
N ILE A 191 6.22 12.07 4.22
CA ILE A 191 5.21 12.73 3.40
C ILE A 191 4.27 13.52 4.32
N LEU A 192 4.05 14.81 4.00
CA LEU A 192 3.21 15.72 4.77
C LEU A 192 1.79 15.79 4.21
N ARG A 193 1.68 15.85 2.88
CA ARG A 193 0.41 15.92 2.13
C ARG A 193 0.56 15.40 0.72
N VAL A 194 -0.55 14.97 0.14
CA VAL A 194 -0.61 14.48 -1.24
C VAL A 194 -1.72 15.21 -1.99
N ARG A 195 -1.46 15.56 -3.26
CA ARG A 195 -2.42 16.16 -4.18
C ARG A 195 -2.77 15.19 -5.28
N PHE A 196 -4.06 15.12 -5.58
CA PHE A 196 -4.61 14.26 -6.63
C PHE A 196 -5.37 15.12 -7.65
N ARG A 197 -5.11 14.84 -8.93
CA ARG A 197 -5.77 15.44 -10.07
C ARG A 197 -6.90 14.54 -10.55
N LEU A 198 -8.13 14.99 -10.36
CA LEU A 198 -9.34 14.26 -10.71
C LEU A 198 -9.89 14.78 -12.04
N PRO A 199 -9.91 13.96 -13.12
CA PRO A 199 -10.18 14.45 -14.48
C PRO A 199 -11.64 14.80 -14.72
N LYS A 200 -11.86 15.80 -15.59
CA LYS A 200 -13.16 16.20 -16.13
C LYS A 200 -13.13 16.11 -17.67
N PRO A 201 -14.14 15.50 -18.32
CA PRO A 201 -15.22 14.71 -17.69
C PRO A 201 -14.70 13.42 -17.08
N TRP A 202 -15.36 12.93 -16.04
CA TRP A 202 -15.08 11.62 -15.47
C TRP A 202 -15.35 10.51 -16.49
N ARG A 203 -14.48 9.50 -16.49
CA ARG A 203 -14.64 8.26 -17.26
C ARG A 203 -14.39 7.07 -16.36
N PRO A 204 -15.29 6.08 -16.32
CA PRO A 204 -15.10 4.91 -15.48
C PRO A 204 -13.97 4.01 -16.01
N GLU A 205 -13.13 3.51 -15.13
CA GLU A 205 -12.22 2.41 -15.42
C GLU A 205 -12.89 1.08 -15.05
N LEU A 206 -13.23 0.27 -16.06
CA LEU A 206 -14.04 -0.93 -15.93
C LEU A 206 -13.38 -2.17 -16.56
N SER A 207 -12.12 -2.06 -16.95
CA SER A 207 -11.39 -3.18 -17.62
C SER A 207 -11.18 -4.39 -16.71
N TYR A 208 -11.28 -4.21 -15.40
CA TYR A 208 -11.07 -5.29 -14.45
C TYR A 208 -12.22 -6.29 -14.45
N LEU A 209 -11.90 -7.60 -14.59
CA LEU A 209 -12.87 -8.67 -14.80
C LEU A 209 -14.04 -8.70 -13.77
N ASP A 210 -13.76 -8.41 -12.50
CA ASP A 210 -14.80 -8.41 -11.47
C ASP A 210 -15.81 -7.27 -11.67
N LEU A 211 -15.37 -6.11 -12.16
CA LEU A 211 -16.26 -4.99 -12.50
C LEU A 211 -17.08 -5.31 -13.75
N GLN A 212 -16.47 -5.94 -14.76
CA GLN A 212 -17.20 -6.41 -15.95
C GLN A 212 -18.29 -7.43 -15.58
N ARG A 213 -17.98 -8.37 -14.67
CA ARG A 213 -18.98 -9.32 -14.16
C ARG A 213 -20.13 -8.61 -13.44
N ARG A 214 -19.81 -7.60 -12.63
CA ARG A 214 -20.82 -6.81 -11.92
C ARG A 214 -21.74 -6.04 -12.89
N MET A 215 -21.16 -5.45 -13.95
CA MET A 215 -21.95 -4.82 -15.01
C MET A 215 -22.92 -5.81 -15.65
N ALA A 216 -22.42 -7.01 -16.01
CA ALA A 216 -23.25 -8.05 -16.61
C ALA A 216 -24.38 -8.53 -15.66
N GLU A 217 -24.06 -8.74 -14.38
CA GLU A 217 -25.03 -9.17 -13.35
C GLU A 217 -26.12 -8.13 -13.09
N THR A 218 -25.76 -6.85 -13.11
CA THR A 218 -26.69 -5.76 -12.81
C THR A 218 -27.41 -5.20 -14.03
N GLY A 219 -26.95 -5.54 -15.24
CA GLY A 219 -27.46 -4.98 -16.50
C GLY A 219 -27.12 -3.49 -16.71
N VAL A 220 -26.26 -2.90 -15.86
CA VAL A 220 -25.85 -1.49 -15.95
C VAL A 220 -24.72 -1.36 -16.97
N THR A 221 -24.94 -0.61 -18.05
CA THR A 221 -23.95 -0.38 -19.12
C THR A 221 -23.16 0.92 -18.97
N GLN A 222 -23.71 1.89 -18.23
CA GLN A 222 -23.10 3.18 -17.94
C GLN A 222 -23.22 3.47 -16.43
N PRO A 223 -22.31 2.90 -15.61
CA PRO A 223 -22.37 3.10 -14.18
C PRO A 223 -22.01 4.53 -13.78
N THR A 224 -22.62 5.01 -12.71
CA THR A 224 -22.20 6.23 -12.04
C THR A 224 -20.95 5.99 -11.19
N PRO A 225 -20.21 7.06 -10.82
CA PRO A 225 -19.05 6.91 -9.91
C PRO A 225 -19.39 6.21 -8.60
N ARG A 226 -20.57 6.52 -8.02
CA ARG A 226 -21.06 5.88 -6.79
C ARG A 226 -21.31 4.38 -6.99
N GLN A 227 -21.87 3.96 -8.12
CA GLN A 227 -22.06 2.55 -8.41
C GLN A 227 -20.75 1.80 -8.54
N VAL A 228 -19.73 2.38 -9.19
CA VAL A 228 -18.37 1.77 -9.27
C VAL A 228 -17.78 1.63 -7.86
N TYR A 229 -17.84 2.67 -7.04
CA TYR A 229 -17.40 2.64 -5.66
C TYR A 229 -18.09 1.53 -4.85
N ASP A 230 -19.42 1.45 -4.92
CA ASP A 230 -20.20 0.45 -4.18
C ASP A 230 -19.87 -0.98 -4.65
N TRP A 231 -19.65 -1.18 -5.95
CA TRP A 231 -19.21 -2.47 -6.49
C TRP A 231 -17.82 -2.84 -6.01
N VAL A 232 -16.87 -1.93 -6.04
CA VAL A 232 -15.52 -2.15 -5.53
C VAL A 232 -15.56 -2.52 -4.05
N CYS A 233 -16.30 -1.78 -3.23
CA CYS A 233 -16.47 -2.08 -1.82
C CYS A 233 -17.08 -3.47 -1.58
N ALA A 234 -18.14 -3.82 -2.32
CA ALA A 234 -18.80 -5.13 -2.21
C ALA A 234 -17.88 -6.28 -2.63
N ILE A 235 -17.16 -6.13 -3.75
CA ILE A 235 -16.21 -7.16 -4.24
C ILE A 235 -15.09 -7.37 -3.23
N ARG A 236 -14.51 -6.28 -2.70
CA ARG A 236 -13.43 -6.36 -1.70
C ARG A 236 -13.91 -7.01 -0.41
N ALA A 237 -15.05 -6.60 0.11
CA ALA A 237 -15.62 -7.17 1.34
C ALA A 237 -15.95 -8.66 1.21
N ALA A 238 -16.32 -9.13 0.02
CA ALA A 238 -16.58 -10.55 -0.23
C ALA A 238 -15.31 -11.41 -0.30
N LYS A 239 -14.20 -10.83 -0.80
CA LYS A 239 -12.95 -11.55 -1.07
C LYS A 239 -11.89 -11.41 0.01
N LEU A 240 -11.83 -10.27 0.69
CA LEU A 240 -10.76 -9.92 1.62
C LEU A 240 -11.28 -9.91 3.05
N PRO A 241 -10.51 -10.38 4.03
CA PRO A 241 -10.88 -10.28 5.44
C PRO A 241 -10.75 -8.85 5.92
N ASP A 242 -11.71 -8.37 6.70
CA ASP A 242 -11.59 -7.10 7.43
C ASP A 242 -10.47 -7.24 8.47
N PRO A 243 -9.40 -6.43 8.43
CA PRO A 243 -8.30 -6.54 9.38
C PRO A 243 -8.69 -6.24 10.83
N ARG A 244 -9.84 -5.61 11.06
CA ARG A 244 -10.41 -5.41 12.41
C ARG A 244 -11.00 -6.69 12.99
N VAL A 245 -11.32 -7.67 12.14
CA VAL A 245 -11.88 -8.98 12.53
C VAL A 245 -10.81 -10.06 12.47
N ILE A 246 -10.05 -10.11 11.37
CA ILE A 246 -8.95 -11.06 11.17
C ILE A 246 -7.73 -10.26 10.72
N GLY A 247 -6.76 -10.12 11.60
CA GLY A 247 -5.55 -9.33 11.35
C GLY A 247 -4.83 -9.76 10.07
N ASN A 248 -4.49 -8.80 9.21
CA ASN A 248 -3.78 -9.03 7.95
C ASN A 248 -3.19 -7.73 7.41
N ALA A 249 -2.39 -7.81 6.34
CA ALA A 249 -1.83 -6.65 5.63
C ALA A 249 -2.26 -6.62 4.14
N GLY A 250 -3.45 -7.13 3.82
CA GLY A 250 -3.89 -7.26 2.43
C GLY A 250 -3.11 -8.35 1.67
N SER A 251 -2.88 -8.15 0.37
CA SER A 251 -2.04 -9.05 -0.43
C SER A 251 -0.61 -9.05 0.11
N PHE A 252 -0.12 -10.24 0.49
CA PHE A 252 1.21 -10.36 1.10
C PHE A 252 2.34 -10.42 0.07
N PHE A 253 2.05 -10.88 -1.14
CA PHE A 253 3.04 -10.98 -2.22
C PHE A 253 2.61 -10.18 -3.44
N LYS A 254 3.59 -9.61 -4.13
CA LYS A 254 3.37 -9.03 -5.46
C LYS A 254 3.06 -10.13 -6.47
N ASN A 255 2.29 -9.80 -7.49
CA ASN A 255 2.18 -10.64 -8.67
C ASN A 255 3.52 -10.62 -9.42
N PRO A 256 4.20 -11.76 -9.60
CA PRO A 256 5.49 -11.78 -10.26
C PRO A 256 5.36 -11.53 -11.76
N THR A 257 6.33 -10.83 -12.32
CA THR A 257 6.47 -10.61 -13.76
C THR A 257 7.57 -11.52 -14.30
N VAL A 258 7.30 -12.20 -15.43
CA VAL A 258 8.18 -13.15 -16.08
C VAL A 258 8.31 -12.85 -17.57
N THR A 259 9.31 -13.45 -18.24
CA THR A 259 9.38 -13.37 -19.71
C THR A 259 8.29 -14.25 -20.36
N PRO A 260 7.93 -14.00 -21.64
CA PRO A 260 6.99 -14.85 -22.37
C PRO A 260 7.43 -16.31 -22.39
N GLU A 261 8.73 -16.59 -22.55
CA GLU A 261 9.29 -17.95 -22.61
C GLU A 261 9.12 -18.66 -21.25
N GLN A 262 9.42 -17.99 -20.15
CA GLN A 262 9.19 -18.54 -18.80
C GLN A 262 7.70 -18.83 -18.58
N CYS A 263 6.81 -17.94 -19.03
CA CYS A 263 5.38 -18.15 -18.94
C CYS A 263 4.93 -19.37 -19.75
N GLN A 264 5.41 -19.54 -20.99
CA GLN A 264 5.10 -20.69 -21.83
C GLN A 264 5.58 -22.01 -21.23
N ASP A 265 6.79 -22.02 -20.64
CA ASP A 265 7.31 -23.21 -19.93
C ASP A 265 6.41 -23.60 -18.74
N ILE A 266 5.91 -22.61 -17.99
CA ILE A 266 4.97 -22.87 -16.90
C ILE A 266 3.62 -23.36 -17.43
N ILE A 267 3.07 -22.74 -18.49
CA ILE A 267 1.81 -23.14 -19.13
C ILE A 267 1.87 -24.58 -19.63
N ALA A 268 3.01 -25.01 -20.18
CA ALA A 268 3.19 -26.39 -20.66
C ALA A 268 3.02 -27.43 -19.54
N ARG A 269 3.35 -27.08 -18.30
CA ARG A 269 3.21 -27.95 -17.11
C ARG A 269 1.91 -27.70 -16.33
N GLU A 270 1.41 -26.47 -16.38
CA GLU A 270 0.25 -26.00 -15.62
C GLU A 270 -0.68 -25.18 -16.53
N PRO A 271 -1.48 -25.81 -17.41
CA PRO A 271 -2.27 -25.12 -18.44
C PRO A 271 -3.30 -24.13 -17.90
N ASN A 272 -3.69 -24.27 -16.62
CA ASN A 272 -4.71 -23.43 -15.98
C ASN A 272 -4.12 -22.21 -15.26
N ILE A 273 -2.82 -21.91 -15.40
CA ILE A 273 -2.21 -20.76 -14.73
C ILE A 273 -2.88 -19.45 -15.15
N VAL A 274 -3.25 -18.64 -14.17
CA VAL A 274 -3.81 -17.31 -14.42
C VAL A 274 -2.67 -16.34 -14.68
N HIS A 275 -2.67 -15.73 -15.85
CA HIS A 275 -1.63 -14.81 -16.30
C HIS A 275 -2.21 -13.65 -17.11
N TYR A 276 -1.47 -12.54 -17.20
CA TYR A 276 -1.87 -11.31 -17.87
C TYR A 276 -0.72 -10.76 -18.70
N PRO A 277 -0.85 -10.67 -20.05
CA PRO A 277 0.13 -9.99 -20.90
C PRO A 277 0.26 -8.51 -20.49
N MET A 278 1.50 -8.01 -20.47
CA MET A 278 1.79 -6.61 -20.14
C MET A 278 2.18 -5.82 -21.41
N PRO A 279 1.96 -4.49 -21.43
CA PRO A 279 2.28 -3.66 -22.59
C PRO A 279 3.77 -3.65 -22.97
N ASP A 280 4.66 -3.92 -22.01
CA ASP A 280 6.12 -4.01 -22.21
C ASP A 280 6.58 -5.37 -22.77
N GLY A 281 5.64 -6.26 -23.09
CA GLY A 281 5.91 -7.60 -23.61
C GLY A 281 6.17 -8.65 -22.53
N THR A 282 6.22 -8.30 -21.27
CA THR A 282 6.32 -9.25 -20.16
C THR A 282 4.98 -9.88 -19.82
N VAL A 283 4.96 -10.85 -18.92
CA VAL A 283 3.73 -11.51 -18.47
C VAL A 283 3.66 -11.49 -16.95
N LYS A 284 2.56 -10.98 -16.41
CA LYS A 284 2.29 -10.98 -14.97
C LYS A 284 1.54 -12.25 -14.59
N LEU A 285 2.06 -13.01 -13.62
CA LEU A 285 1.41 -14.22 -13.12
C LEU A 285 0.58 -13.88 -11.86
N ALA A 286 -0.57 -14.55 -11.69
CA ALA A 286 -1.37 -14.41 -10.48
C ALA A 286 -0.72 -15.14 -9.31
N ALA A 287 -0.05 -14.43 -8.40
CA ALA A 287 0.60 -15.02 -7.23
C ALA A 287 -0.39 -15.82 -6.35
N GLY A 288 -1.64 -15.34 -6.23
CA GLY A 288 -2.68 -16.08 -5.50
C GLY A 288 -2.97 -17.44 -6.10
N TRP A 289 -2.92 -17.58 -7.43
CA TRP A 289 -3.06 -18.88 -8.10
C TRP A 289 -1.85 -19.78 -7.82
N LEU A 290 -0.62 -19.25 -7.90
CA LEU A 290 0.61 -20.00 -7.61
C LEU A 290 0.61 -20.57 -6.17
N ILE A 291 0.19 -19.76 -5.21
CA ILE A 291 0.11 -20.13 -3.79
C ILE A 291 -0.99 -21.19 -3.57
N ASP A 292 -2.15 -21.02 -4.20
CA ASP A 292 -3.28 -21.98 -4.13
C ASP A 292 -2.89 -23.32 -4.78
N ALA A 293 -2.24 -23.31 -5.93
CA ALA A 293 -1.73 -24.50 -6.61
C ALA A 293 -0.71 -25.27 -5.75
N CYS A 294 0.09 -24.59 -4.92
CA CYS A 294 0.94 -25.22 -3.91
C CYS A 294 0.17 -25.74 -2.68
N GLY A 295 -1.14 -25.56 -2.66
CA GLY A 295 -2.03 -26.08 -1.61
C GLY A 295 -1.95 -25.31 -0.29
N TRP A 296 -1.53 -24.03 -0.30
CA TRP A 296 -1.44 -23.21 0.91
C TRP A 296 -2.75 -22.57 1.34
N LYS A 297 -3.70 -22.37 0.44
CA LYS A 297 -4.99 -21.72 0.75
C LYS A 297 -5.70 -22.41 1.91
N GLY A 298 -6.08 -21.65 2.92
CA GLY A 298 -6.72 -22.14 4.13
C GLY A 298 -5.80 -22.85 5.14
N LYS A 299 -4.50 -23.04 4.82
CA LYS A 299 -3.54 -23.68 5.74
C LYS A 299 -2.95 -22.68 6.73
N SER A 300 -2.44 -23.20 7.84
CA SER A 300 -1.80 -22.42 8.89
C SER A 300 -0.49 -23.06 9.35
N VAL A 301 0.43 -22.23 9.84
CA VAL A 301 1.63 -22.64 10.57
C VAL A 301 1.61 -21.86 11.88
N GLY A 302 1.41 -22.56 13.00
CA GLY A 302 1.12 -21.90 14.27
C GLY A 302 -0.16 -21.09 14.20
N GLN A 303 -0.12 -19.84 14.65
CA GLN A 303 -1.24 -18.91 14.61
C GLN A 303 -1.26 -18.02 13.34
N ALA A 304 -0.27 -18.12 12.48
CA ALA A 304 -0.29 -17.49 11.16
C ALA A 304 -0.92 -18.42 10.13
N GLY A 305 -1.78 -17.90 9.25
CA GLY A 305 -2.47 -18.71 8.24
C GLY A 305 -2.60 -18.00 6.89
N VAL A 306 -2.99 -18.75 5.88
CA VAL A 306 -3.42 -18.26 4.57
C VAL A 306 -4.94 -18.19 4.56
N TYR A 307 -5.49 -17.06 4.12
CA TYR A 307 -6.95 -16.88 4.11
C TYR A 307 -7.65 -17.84 3.13
N GLU A 308 -8.75 -18.41 3.55
CA GLU A 308 -9.46 -19.46 2.79
C GLU A 308 -10.16 -18.96 1.52
N LYS A 309 -10.45 -17.64 1.42
CA LYS A 309 -11.07 -17.05 0.22
C LYS A 309 -10.08 -16.42 -0.73
N GLN A 310 -8.87 -16.07 -0.24
CA GLN A 310 -7.83 -15.40 -1.04
C GLN A 310 -6.44 -15.83 -0.59
N ALA A 311 -5.77 -16.66 -1.39
CA ALA A 311 -4.46 -17.22 -1.06
C ALA A 311 -3.32 -16.17 -0.96
N LEU A 312 -3.50 -14.97 -1.51
CA LEU A 312 -2.56 -13.86 -1.35
C LEU A 312 -2.56 -13.23 0.04
N VAL A 313 -3.60 -13.47 0.85
CA VAL A 313 -3.75 -12.81 2.15
C VAL A 313 -3.28 -13.73 3.26
N LEU A 314 -2.19 -13.35 3.93
CA LEU A 314 -1.78 -13.98 5.17
C LEU A 314 -2.53 -13.34 6.34
N VAL A 315 -2.95 -14.16 7.28
CA VAL A 315 -3.83 -13.76 8.39
C VAL A 315 -3.28 -14.16 9.75
N ASN A 316 -3.61 -13.37 10.76
CA ASN A 316 -3.43 -13.70 12.16
C ASN A 316 -4.69 -14.40 12.68
N ARG A 317 -4.59 -15.69 12.99
CA ARG A 317 -5.70 -16.52 13.50
C ARG A 317 -5.99 -16.29 14.99
N GLY A 318 -5.25 -15.38 15.62
CA GLY A 318 -5.34 -15.04 17.03
C GLY A 318 -4.02 -15.27 17.76
N GLY A 319 -3.30 -14.18 18.08
CA GLY A 319 -2.02 -14.23 18.80
C GLY A 319 -0.79 -14.61 17.95
N ALA A 320 -0.87 -14.55 16.62
CA ALA A 320 0.30 -14.76 15.77
C ALA A 320 1.37 -13.71 16.04
N THR A 321 2.61 -14.15 16.13
CA THR A 321 3.80 -13.30 16.16
C THR A 321 4.24 -12.93 14.74
N GLY A 322 4.97 -11.80 14.60
CA GLY A 322 5.55 -11.45 13.31
C GLY A 322 6.54 -12.50 12.79
N GLY A 323 7.25 -13.17 13.70
CA GLY A 323 8.13 -14.30 13.37
C GLY A 323 7.39 -15.47 12.72
N GLU A 324 6.19 -15.83 13.22
CA GLU A 324 5.35 -16.86 12.61
C GLU A 324 4.85 -16.44 11.23
N VAL A 325 4.44 -15.18 11.05
CA VAL A 325 4.03 -14.65 9.74
C VAL A 325 5.17 -14.71 8.73
N VAL A 326 6.39 -14.30 9.11
CA VAL A 326 7.57 -14.37 8.25
C VAL A 326 7.96 -15.82 7.94
N THR A 327 7.84 -16.72 8.89
CA THR A 327 8.10 -18.16 8.70
C THR A 327 7.13 -18.77 7.69
N LEU A 328 5.83 -18.48 7.82
CA LEU A 328 4.81 -18.89 6.86
C LEU A 328 5.09 -18.34 5.47
N ALA A 329 5.42 -17.04 5.38
CA ALA A 329 5.75 -16.40 4.10
C ALA A 329 6.94 -17.08 3.40
N ARG A 330 8.00 -17.40 4.14
CA ARG A 330 9.17 -18.14 3.61
C ARG A 330 8.82 -19.55 3.15
N ALA A 331 7.98 -20.27 3.89
CA ALA A 331 7.52 -21.59 3.49
C ALA A 331 6.74 -21.55 2.16
N ILE A 332 5.87 -20.54 1.99
CA ILE A 332 5.14 -20.29 0.74
C ILE A 332 6.13 -19.98 -0.40
N GLN A 333 7.08 -19.06 -0.18
CA GLN A 333 8.10 -18.71 -1.17
C GLN A 333 8.90 -19.94 -1.64
N THR A 334 9.30 -20.80 -0.71
CA THR A 334 10.03 -22.05 -1.01
C THR A 334 9.17 -22.97 -1.87
N SER A 335 7.91 -23.24 -1.47
CA SER A 335 7.00 -24.12 -2.21
C SER A 335 6.73 -23.63 -3.64
N VAL A 336 6.51 -22.31 -3.81
CA VAL A 336 6.29 -21.73 -5.14
C VAL A 336 7.56 -21.79 -5.98
N TYR A 337 8.72 -21.53 -5.38
CA TYR A 337 10.00 -21.62 -6.09
C TYR A 337 10.31 -23.05 -6.55
N GLU A 338 10.15 -24.04 -5.67
CA GLU A 338 10.39 -25.46 -5.98
C GLU A 338 9.47 -25.97 -7.11
N ARG A 339 8.20 -25.54 -7.13
CA ARG A 339 7.23 -26.01 -8.14
C ARG A 339 7.33 -25.25 -9.46
N PHE A 340 7.51 -23.92 -9.42
CA PHE A 340 7.39 -23.06 -10.60
C PHE A 340 8.67 -22.33 -11.01
N GLY A 341 9.72 -22.36 -10.17
CA GLY A 341 10.95 -21.58 -10.37
C GLY A 341 10.74 -20.08 -10.12
N ILE A 342 9.61 -19.67 -9.52
CA ILE A 342 9.24 -18.27 -9.31
C ILE A 342 9.54 -17.85 -7.88
N ARG A 343 10.26 -16.74 -7.71
CA ARG A 343 10.49 -16.11 -6.41
C ARG A 343 9.41 -15.06 -6.16
N LEU A 344 8.55 -15.30 -5.16
CA LEU A 344 7.57 -14.32 -4.73
C LEU A 344 8.23 -13.22 -3.90
N GLU A 345 7.87 -11.96 -4.16
CA GLU A 345 8.34 -10.79 -3.42
C GLU A 345 7.26 -10.33 -2.43
N PRO A 346 7.56 -10.20 -1.12
CA PRO A 346 6.63 -9.67 -0.15
C PRO A 346 6.33 -8.17 -0.40
N GLU A 347 5.08 -7.75 -0.23
CA GLU A 347 4.71 -6.33 -0.24
C GLU A 347 4.91 -5.66 1.13
N PRO A 348 4.55 -6.30 2.28
CA PRO A 348 4.71 -5.68 3.58
C PRO A 348 6.17 -5.49 3.97
N VAL A 349 6.43 -4.38 4.66
CA VAL A 349 7.73 -4.09 5.28
C VAL A 349 7.84 -4.87 6.58
N VAL A 350 8.91 -5.65 6.72
CA VAL A 350 9.23 -6.37 7.96
C VAL A 350 10.06 -5.45 8.86
N VAL A 351 9.59 -5.22 10.08
CA VAL A 351 10.17 -4.30 11.07
C VAL A 351 10.61 -5.06 12.32
#